data_7837ba212019834e897f86bac91aeca0
#
_entry.id   7837ba212019834e897f86bac91aeca0
#
_cell.length_a   1.000
_cell.length_b   1.000
_cell.length_c   1.000
_cell.angle_alpha   90.00
_cell.angle_beta   90.00
_cell.angle_gamma   90.00
#
_symmetry.space_group_name_H-M   'P 1'
#
loop_
_entity.id
_entity.type
_entity.pdbx_description
1 polymer ?
#
loop_
_entity_poly.entity_id
_entity_poly.type
_entity_poly.pdbx_seq_one_letter_code
_entity_poly.pdbx_strand_id
1 'polypeptide(L)'
;MKITVKEIKVICSNPTNPANGYFAWPSVARLQDGRLAMVASGFRYRHVCPFGKVVMCVSDDEGASWSRPTIIMDTPLDDRDAGILPFGENSLLVTSFN
;
A
#
# COMPACT_ATOMS: atom_id res chain seq x y z
N MET A 1 -20.73 7.31 -17.47
CA MET A 1 -20.03 7.78 -16.24
C MET A 1 -18.88 8.70 -16.64
N LYS A 2 -18.75 9.81 -15.95
CA LYS A 2 -17.67 10.77 -16.18
C LYS A 2 -16.68 10.68 -15.03
N ILE A 3 -15.40 10.49 -15.34
CA ILE A 3 -14.31 10.43 -14.36
C ILE A 3 -13.46 11.68 -14.50
N THR A 4 -13.20 12.35 -13.39
CA THR A 4 -12.34 13.52 -13.33
C THR A 4 -11.18 13.26 -12.37
N VAL A 5 -9.94 13.43 -12.84
CA VAL A 5 -8.76 13.36 -11.99
C VAL A 5 -8.58 14.73 -11.34
N LYS A 6 -8.67 14.79 -10.00
CA LYS A 6 -8.51 16.02 -9.23
C LYS A 6 -7.07 16.25 -8.79
N GLU A 7 -6.34 15.18 -8.52
CA GLU A 7 -5.00 15.27 -7.95
C GLU A 7 -4.22 14.01 -8.26
N ILE A 8 -2.93 14.16 -8.48
CA ILE A 8 -1.95 13.07 -8.57
C ILE A 8 -0.82 13.40 -7.60
N LYS A 9 -0.53 12.49 -6.66
CA LYS A 9 0.55 12.69 -5.70
C LYS A 9 1.19 11.36 -5.27
N VAL A 10 2.40 11.45 -4.75
CA VAL A 10 3.09 10.30 -4.12
C VAL A 10 2.58 10.16 -2.69
N ILE A 11 2.04 8.99 -2.35
CA ILE A 11 1.50 8.73 -1.01
C ILE A 11 2.37 7.76 -0.19
N CYS A 12 3.33 7.10 -0.83
CA CYS A 12 4.18 6.11 -0.17
C CYS A 12 5.61 6.26 -0.68
N SER A 13 6.56 6.44 0.22
CA SER A 13 7.98 6.63 -0.13
C SER A 13 8.88 6.16 1.01
N ASN A 14 10.18 6.04 0.72
CA ASN A 14 11.21 5.77 1.71
C ASN A 14 12.23 6.91 1.71
N PRO A 15 12.01 7.97 2.51
CA PRO A 15 12.90 9.14 2.51
C PRO A 15 14.24 8.87 3.19
N THR A 16 14.34 7.84 4.03
CA THR A 16 15.58 7.54 4.78
C THR A 16 16.57 6.70 3.97
N ASN A 17 16.09 5.94 2.98
CA ASN A 17 16.94 5.14 2.11
C ASN A 17 16.34 5.08 0.70
N PRO A 18 16.70 6.00 -0.19
CA PRO A 18 16.16 6.02 -1.55
C PRO A 18 16.59 4.80 -2.39
N ALA A 19 17.62 4.06 -2.00
CA ALA A 19 18.06 2.87 -2.73
C ALA A 19 16.99 1.77 -2.73
N ASN A 20 16.19 1.64 -1.67
CA ASN A 20 15.04 0.74 -1.61
C ASN A 20 13.72 1.53 -1.53
N GLY A 21 13.61 2.54 -2.35
CA GLY A 21 12.44 3.42 -2.44
C GLY A 21 11.46 3.07 -3.56
N TYR A 22 11.53 1.87 -4.12
CA TYR A 22 10.59 1.44 -5.15
C TYR A 22 9.35 0.82 -4.50
N PHE A 23 8.19 1.40 -4.82
CA PHE A 23 6.86 0.93 -4.39
C PHE A 23 6.00 0.75 -5.63
N ALA A 24 5.19 -0.32 -5.67
CA ALA A 24 4.42 -0.67 -6.86
C ALA A 24 3.15 -1.45 -6.52
N TRP A 25 2.27 -1.51 -7.51
CA TRP A 25 1.03 -2.31 -7.51
C TRP A 25 0.13 -2.02 -6.32
N PRO A 26 -0.34 -0.75 -6.18
CA PRO A 26 -1.20 -0.40 -5.06
C PRO A 26 -2.64 -0.87 -5.26
N SER A 27 -3.28 -1.24 -4.16
CA SER A 27 -4.72 -1.42 -4.05
C SER A 27 -5.22 -0.59 -2.88
N VAL A 28 -6.40 0.00 -3.03
CA VAL A 28 -7.00 0.85 -2.00
C VAL A 28 -8.41 0.37 -1.68
N ALA A 29 -8.79 0.46 -0.42
CA ALA A 29 -10.14 0.17 0.04
C ALA A 29 -10.58 1.17 1.10
N ARG A 30 -11.90 1.38 1.20
CA ARG A 30 -12.51 2.14 2.29
C ARG A 30 -12.86 1.20 3.44
N LEU A 31 -12.41 1.54 4.63
CA LEU A 31 -12.70 0.79 5.85
C LEU A 31 -14.10 1.12 6.37
N GLN A 32 -14.63 0.29 7.27
CA GLN A 32 -15.95 0.49 7.88
C GLN A 32 -16.09 1.84 8.60
N ASP A 33 -15.01 2.31 9.22
CA ASP A 33 -14.99 3.60 9.93
C ASP A 33 -14.78 4.81 9.02
N GLY A 34 -14.73 4.60 7.70
CA GLY A 34 -14.59 5.66 6.70
C GLY A 34 -13.17 5.97 6.28
N ARG A 35 -12.15 5.48 6.98
CA ARG A 35 -10.75 5.66 6.57
C ARG A 35 -10.46 4.95 5.25
N LEU A 36 -9.45 5.40 4.56
CA LEU A 36 -8.89 4.70 3.41
C LEU A 36 -7.64 3.91 3.83
N ALA A 37 -7.52 2.69 3.34
CA ALA A 37 -6.30 1.90 3.49
C ALA A 37 -5.77 1.53 2.10
N MET A 38 -4.49 1.73 1.89
CA MET A 38 -3.77 1.36 0.68
C MET A 38 -2.73 0.31 1.03
N VAL A 39 -2.67 -0.76 0.25
CA VAL A 39 -1.61 -1.75 0.32
C VAL A 39 -0.82 -1.76 -0.97
N ALA A 40 0.47 -2.05 -0.88
CA ALA A 40 1.36 -2.11 -2.03
C ALA A 40 2.54 -3.03 -1.72
N SER A 41 3.29 -3.41 -2.75
CA SER A 41 4.63 -3.94 -2.53
C SER A 41 5.62 -2.79 -2.43
N GLY A 42 6.46 -2.80 -1.41
CA GLY A 42 7.35 -1.67 -1.16
C GLY A 42 8.71 -2.06 -0.63
N PHE A 43 9.52 -1.03 -0.34
CA PHE A 43 10.91 -1.15 0.09
C PHE A 43 11.74 -2.00 -0.87
N ARG A 44 11.42 -1.91 -2.15
CA ARG A 44 12.08 -2.64 -3.22
C ARG A 44 13.26 -1.83 -3.75
N TYR A 45 14.29 -2.52 -4.19
CA TYR A 45 15.42 -1.90 -4.87
C TYR A 45 15.15 -1.69 -6.36
N ARG A 46 14.28 -2.50 -6.94
CA ARG A 46 13.90 -2.48 -8.36
C ARG A 46 12.61 -3.27 -8.57
N HIS A 47 12.15 -3.32 -9.81
CA HIS A 47 10.91 -3.97 -10.21
C HIS A 47 10.85 -5.45 -9.79
N VAL A 48 11.87 -6.23 -10.10
CA VAL A 48 12.00 -7.61 -9.59
C VAL A 48 13.00 -7.59 -8.44
N CYS A 49 12.55 -7.91 -7.24
CA CYS A 49 13.34 -7.72 -6.05
C CYS A 49 12.96 -8.74 -4.97
N PRO A 50 13.89 -9.64 -4.59
CA PRO A 50 13.59 -10.65 -3.57
C PRO A 50 13.33 -10.07 -2.17
N PHE A 51 13.57 -8.78 -1.97
CA PHE A 51 13.35 -8.08 -0.70
C PHE A 51 12.03 -7.31 -0.67
N GLY A 52 11.17 -7.47 -1.68
CA GLY A 52 9.86 -6.81 -1.70
C GLY A 52 8.98 -7.23 -0.52
N LYS A 53 8.31 -6.25 0.09
CA LYS A 53 7.47 -6.43 1.27
C LYS A 53 6.08 -5.88 0.99
N VAL A 54 5.06 -6.43 1.62
CA VAL A 54 3.74 -5.80 1.59
C VAL A 54 3.68 -4.73 2.66
N VAL A 55 3.30 -3.53 2.25
CA VAL A 55 3.14 -2.37 3.13
C VAL A 55 1.72 -1.86 3.11
N MET A 56 1.33 -1.15 4.16
CA MET A 56 0.04 -0.48 4.26
C MET A 56 0.22 0.97 4.70
N CYS A 57 -0.49 1.86 4.05
CA CYS A 57 -0.67 3.25 4.45
C CYS A 57 -2.16 3.52 4.69
N VAL A 58 -2.46 4.39 5.65
CA VAL A 58 -3.84 4.72 6.01
C VAL A 58 -4.04 6.23 5.95
N SER A 59 -5.20 6.64 5.46
CA SER A 59 -5.64 8.03 5.45
C SER A 59 -6.96 8.16 6.20
N ASP A 60 -7.05 9.16 7.08
CA ASP A 60 -8.27 9.53 7.80
C ASP A 60 -8.87 10.86 7.35
N ASP A 61 -8.37 11.43 6.26
CA ASP A 61 -8.78 12.72 5.70
C ASP A 61 -9.06 12.66 4.19
N GLU A 62 -9.69 11.57 3.74
CA GLU A 62 -10.08 11.35 2.34
C GLU A 62 -8.91 11.41 1.35
N GLY A 63 -7.74 10.95 1.78
CA GLY A 63 -6.55 10.88 0.93
C GLY A 63 -5.73 12.17 0.87
N ALA A 64 -6.09 13.21 1.64
CA ALA A 64 -5.31 14.44 1.69
C ALA A 64 -3.93 14.21 2.29
N SER A 65 -3.85 13.36 3.31
CA SER A 65 -2.59 12.89 3.89
C SER A 65 -2.65 11.40 4.20
N TRP A 66 -1.47 10.78 4.30
CA TRP A 66 -1.32 9.35 4.51
C TRP A 66 -0.27 9.07 5.59
N SER A 67 -0.49 8.00 6.34
CA SER A 67 0.52 7.51 7.28
C SER A 67 1.78 7.04 6.54
N ARG A 68 2.87 6.92 7.25
CA ARG A 68 4.06 6.22 6.74
C ARG A 68 3.71 4.76 6.44
N PRO A 69 4.41 4.13 5.48
CA PRO A 69 4.18 2.72 5.19
C PRO A 69 4.56 1.85 6.39
N THR A 70 3.63 1.00 6.78
CA THR A 70 3.84 -0.05 7.78
C THR A 70 4.03 -1.37 7.06
N ILE A 71 5.08 -2.10 7.37
CA ILE A 71 5.30 -3.44 6.82
C ILE A 71 4.32 -4.39 7.49
N ILE A 72 3.49 -5.07 6.68
CA ILE A 72 2.48 -6.01 7.18
C ILE A 72 2.76 -7.45 6.75
N MET A 73 3.64 -7.65 5.77
CA MET A 73 4.10 -8.98 5.34
C MET A 73 5.54 -8.86 4.84
N ASP A 74 6.40 -9.75 5.34
CA ASP A 74 7.82 -9.79 4.99
C ASP A 74 8.28 -11.25 5.07
N THR A 75 8.11 -11.98 3.97
CA THR A 75 8.57 -13.35 3.86
C THR A 75 10.00 -13.41 3.30
N PRO A 76 10.67 -14.57 3.29
CA PRO A 76 11.95 -14.73 2.62
C PRO A 76 11.89 -14.58 1.09
N LEU A 77 10.69 -14.42 0.52
CA LEU A 77 10.46 -14.31 -0.92
C LEU A 77 10.02 -12.91 -1.29
N ASP A 78 9.88 -12.67 -2.60
CA ASP A 78 9.41 -11.40 -3.14
C ASP A 78 7.89 -11.26 -2.94
N ASP A 79 7.47 -10.55 -1.90
CA ASP A 79 6.06 -10.31 -1.61
C ASP A 79 5.52 -9.18 -2.50
N ARG A 80 4.54 -9.48 -3.36
CA ARG A 80 4.03 -8.53 -4.36
C ARG A 80 2.52 -8.66 -4.61
N ASP A 81 2.00 -7.71 -5.40
CA ASP A 81 0.61 -7.66 -5.88
C ASP A 81 -0.41 -7.78 -4.75
N ALA A 82 -0.27 -6.91 -3.76
CA ALA A 82 -1.14 -6.91 -2.60
C ALA A 82 -2.57 -6.49 -2.98
N GLY A 83 -3.53 -7.32 -2.58
CA GLY A 83 -4.95 -6.98 -2.60
C GLY A 83 -5.47 -6.69 -1.21
N ILE A 84 -6.55 -5.94 -1.10
CA ILE A 84 -7.17 -5.59 0.18
C ILE A 84 -8.69 -5.70 0.09
N LEU A 85 -9.29 -6.36 1.09
CA LEU A 85 -10.74 -6.50 1.22
C LEU A 85 -11.14 -6.30 2.68
N PRO A 86 -11.84 -5.20 3.00
CA PRO A 86 -12.48 -5.06 4.30
C PRO A 86 -13.67 -6.03 4.42
N PHE A 87 -13.85 -6.64 5.59
CA PHE A 87 -15.03 -7.45 5.86
C PHE A 87 -15.37 -7.40 7.35
N GLY A 88 -16.67 -7.61 7.66
CA GLY A 88 -17.14 -7.44 9.03
C GLY A 88 -16.93 -6.02 9.54
N GLU A 89 -16.93 -5.82 10.84
CA GLU A 89 -16.80 -4.50 11.44
C GLU A 89 -15.35 -4.03 11.61
N ASN A 90 -14.41 -4.96 11.87
CA ASN A 90 -13.04 -4.61 12.23
C ASN A 90 -11.99 -5.52 11.58
N SER A 91 -12.32 -6.14 10.45
CA SER A 91 -11.42 -7.10 9.82
C SER A 91 -11.01 -6.68 8.43
N LEU A 92 -9.78 -7.00 8.08
CA LEU A 92 -9.20 -6.83 6.75
C LEU A 92 -8.61 -8.14 6.28
N LEU A 93 -8.86 -8.49 5.04
CA LEU A 93 -8.10 -9.51 4.34
C LEU A 93 -7.11 -8.81 3.42
N VAL A 94 -5.84 -9.12 3.58
CA VAL A 94 -4.79 -8.69 2.65
C VAL A 94 -4.20 -9.92 1.99
N THR A 95 -4.13 -9.91 0.69
CA THR A 95 -3.55 -10.99 -0.11
C THR A 95 -2.25 -10.52 -0.75
N SER A 96 -1.37 -11.46 -0.98
CA SER A 96 -0.12 -11.24 -1.69
C SER A 96 0.28 -12.55 -2.35
N PHE A 97 1.16 -12.50 -3.34
CA PHE A 97 1.83 -13.70 -3.81
C PHE A 97 3.35 -13.52 -3.86
N ASN A 98 4.06 -14.63 -3.93
CA ASN A 98 5.52 -14.63 -4.00
C ASN A 98 6.03 -15.84 -4.79
#